data_021eff0e385cfd8cc02f68db4a9a0833
#
_entry.id   021eff0e385cfd8cc02f68db4a9a0833
#
_cell.length_a   1.000
_cell.length_b   1.000
_cell.length_c   1.000
_cell.angle_alpha   90.00
_cell.angle_beta   90.00
_cell.angle_gamma   90.00
#
_symmetry.space_group_name_H-M   'P 1'
#
loop_
_entity.id
_entity.type
_entity.pdbx_description
1 polymer ?
#
loop_
_entity_poly.entity_id
_entity_poly.type
_entity_poly.pdbx_seq_one_letter_code
_entity_poly.pdbx_strand_id
1 'polypeptide(L)'
;MRECTGTAIATFIVLLGITVATQLVRFLGLAAGGAITFSGVFALLALTAFNYLPVLLSLTLFIAVLMTLTRSYRDSEMIVWFSSGLSLTTWMRPVLLFAVPVVLLIALLSLVLSPWAITKSEEFRSYMDSRDDVSQVTPGVFRESKQNERVYFVENVNEGENTVANIFVSSTQHQKTGVMVARRGFLQTVENGDRFLVLLNGRRYEGTPGTLEYKISEFERYAMRIESRGIKAALPSAKSMSTPELLEQPGPIYRGELVWRVGLPLSALLLSLLAIPLSFVNPRAGRSLNLVLAILVYMIYNNVLSIAQAWVAQQKIGLVAGLWGVHLFMLLILIVLFARRLTLFSISRIFRRP
;
A
#
# COMPACT_ATOMS: atom_id res chain seq x y z
N MET A 1 22.11 6.26 23.20
CA MET A 1 21.15 5.16 23.00
C MET A 1 19.74 5.51 23.52
N ARG A 2 19.54 5.77 24.82
CA ARG A 2 18.20 6.06 25.40
C ARG A 2 17.47 7.21 24.68
N GLU A 3 18.16 8.28 24.36
CA GLU A 3 17.57 9.43 23.65
C GLU A 3 17.17 9.11 22.21
N CYS A 4 18.02 8.39 21.48
CA CYS A 4 17.70 7.95 20.12
C CYS A 4 16.44 7.05 20.12
N THR A 5 16.34 6.15 21.11
CA THR A 5 15.15 5.31 21.29
C THR A 5 13.91 6.15 21.61
N GLY A 6 14.01 7.14 22.51
CA GLY A 6 12.90 8.03 22.83
C GLY A 6 12.43 8.84 21.63
N THR A 7 13.37 9.40 20.86
CA THR A 7 13.06 10.14 19.63
C THR A 7 12.44 9.22 18.56
N ALA A 8 12.94 7.97 18.44
CA ALA A 8 12.39 6.99 17.52
C ALA A 8 10.94 6.64 17.87
N ILE A 9 10.66 6.34 19.14
CA ILE A 9 9.30 6.01 19.59
C ILE A 9 8.35 7.19 19.34
N ALA A 10 8.74 8.40 19.74
CA ALA A 10 7.91 9.60 19.53
C ALA A 10 7.63 9.84 18.03
N THR A 11 8.65 9.78 17.19
CA THR A 11 8.51 9.96 15.74
C THR A 11 7.64 8.86 15.14
N PHE A 12 7.84 7.60 15.54
CA PHE A 12 7.06 6.48 15.05
C PHE A 12 5.56 6.61 15.38
N ILE A 13 5.25 6.98 16.64
CA ILE A 13 3.85 7.17 17.06
C ILE A 13 3.18 8.27 16.23
N VAL A 14 3.85 9.38 15.99
CA VAL A 14 3.30 10.48 15.18
C VAL A 14 3.07 10.03 13.72
N LEU A 15 4.06 9.39 13.10
CA LEU A 15 3.95 8.94 11.71
C LEU A 15 2.89 7.83 11.55
N LEU A 16 2.84 6.90 12.49
CA LEU A 16 1.82 5.85 12.52
C LEU A 16 0.43 6.45 12.70
N GLY A 17 0.28 7.41 13.63
CA GLY A 17 -0.99 8.09 13.87
C GLY A 17 -1.51 8.82 12.63
N ILE A 18 -0.65 9.55 11.92
CA ILE A 18 -1.00 10.24 10.66
C ILE A 18 -1.41 9.21 9.60
N THR A 19 -0.65 8.12 9.46
CA THR A 19 -0.93 7.08 8.47
C THR A 19 -2.25 6.37 8.77
N VAL A 20 -2.47 5.96 10.02
CA VAL A 20 -3.71 5.31 10.46
C VAL A 20 -4.90 6.23 10.27
N ALA A 21 -4.80 7.50 10.65
CA ALA A 21 -5.88 8.48 10.46
C ALA A 21 -6.22 8.67 8.97
N THR A 22 -5.22 8.80 8.11
CA THR A 22 -5.42 8.94 6.66
C THR A 22 -6.08 7.71 6.05
N GLN A 23 -5.63 6.50 6.44
CA GLN A 23 -6.22 5.26 5.94
C GLN A 23 -7.63 5.03 6.50
N LEU A 24 -7.88 5.41 7.75
CA LEU A 24 -9.20 5.34 8.36
C LEU A 24 -10.22 6.19 7.57
N VAL A 25 -9.88 7.45 7.27
CA VAL A 25 -10.74 8.33 6.46
C VAL A 25 -11.01 7.72 5.08
N ARG A 26 -9.98 7.14 4.44
CA ARG A 26 -10.12 6.46 3.16
C ARG A 26 -11.08 5.27 3.22
N PHE A 27 -10.90 4.39 4.23
CA PHE A 27 -11.75 3.19 4.37
C PHE A 27 -13.18 3.54 4.80
N LEU A 28 -13.36 4.56 5.65
CA LEU A 28 -14.70 5.07 5.98
C LEU A 28 -15.40 5.65 4.74
N GLY A 29 -14.68 6.33 3.85
CA GLY A 29 -15.22 6.78 2.57
C GLY A 29 -15.67 5.62 1.68
N LEU A 30 -14.90 4.51 1.63
CA LEU A 30 -15.28 3.28 0.91
C LEU A 30 -16.49 2.60 1.56
N ALA A 31 -16.59 2.60 2.89
CA ALA A 31 -17.73 2.04 3.62
C ALA A 31 -19.00 2.89 3.42
N ALA A 32 -18.88 4.21 3.44
CA ALA A 32 -19.99 5.11 3.14
C ALA A 32 -20.52 4.97 1.70
N GLY A 33 -19.60 4.67 0.75
CA GLY A 33 -19.95 4.35 -0.64
C GLY A 33 -20.46 2.92 -0.85
N GLY A 34 -20.60 2.10 0.22
CA GLY A 34 -21.08 0.72 0.15
C GLY A 34 -20.09 -0.26 -0.49
N ALA A 35 -18.80 0.11 -0.68
CA ALA A 35 -17.80 -0.78 -1.25
C ALA A 35 -17.23 -1.77 -0.24
N ILE A 36 -17.33 -1.49 1.07
CA ILE A 36 -16.92 -2.37 2.16
C ILE A 36 -17.88 -2.21 3.35
N THR A 37 -17.96 -3.23 4.20
CA THR A 37 -18.76 -3.14 5.44
C THR A 37 -18.01 -2.34 6.51
N PHE A 38 -18.74 -1.71 7.45
CA PHE A 38 -18.10 -0.99 8.56
C PHE A 38 -17.21 -1.89 9.42
N SER A 39 -17.58 -3.16 9.62
CA SER A 39 -16.73 -4.15 10.30
C SER A 39 -15.45 -4.46 9.54
N GLY A 40 -15.49 -4.40 8.20
CA GLY A 40 -14.34 -4.59 7.32
C GLY A 40 -13.31 -3.46 7.38
N VAL A 41 -13.72 -2.25 7.78
CA VAL A 41 -12.82 -1.09 7.90
C VAL A 41 -11.66 -1.39 8.85
N PHE A 42 -11.94 -1.92 10.03
CA PHE A 42 -10.90 -2.19 11.03
C PHE A 42 -9.95 -3.32 10.61
N ALA A 43 -10.48 -4.37 9.98
CA ALA A 43 -9.65 -5.47 9.46
C ALA A 43 -8.70 -4.99 8.34
N LEU A 44 -9.22 -4.23 7.37
CA LEU A 44 -8.41 -3.66 6.30
C LEU A 44 -7.42 -2.61 6.81
N LEU A 45 -7.79 -1.81 7.82
CA LEU A 45 -6.91 -0.84 8.45
C LEU A 45 -5.70 -1.54 9.10
N ALA A 46 -5.94 -2.61 9.88
CA ALA A 46 -4.88 -3.37 10.51
C ALA A 46 -3.94 -4.00 9.47
N LEU A 47 -4.46 -4.69 8.46
CA LEU A 47 -3.65 -5.30 7.40
C LEU A 47 -2.86 -4.26 6.60
N THR A 48 -3.48 -3.11 6.32
CA THR A 48 -2.82 -2.01 5.61
C THR A 48 -1.73 -1.37 6.47
N ALA A 49 -1.94 -1.25 7.78
CA ALA A 49 -0.91 -0.74 8.69
C ALA A 49 0.36 -1.60 8.63
N PHE A 50 0.26 -2.93 8.64
CA PHE A 50 1.41 -3.83 8.48
C PHE A 50 2.18 -3.60 7.19
N ASN A 51 1.50 -3.28 6.09
CA ASN A 51 2.15 -2.99 4.81
C ASN A 51 2.95 -1.67 4.84
N TYR A 52 2.53 -0.67 5.62
CA TYR A 52 3.26 0.60 5.74
C TYR A 52 4.37 0.58 6.79
N LEU A 53 4.36 -0.37 7.75
CA LEU A 53 5.35 -0.43 8.83
C LEU A 53 6.81 -0.37 8.34
N PRO A 54 7.26 -1.11 7.30
CA PRO A 54 8.65 -1.06 6.85
C PRO A 54 9.10 0.36 6.45
N VAL A 55 8.24 1.07 5.71
CA VAL A 55 8.50 2.44 5.25
C VAL A 55 8.51 3.42 6.42
N LEU A 56 7.54 3.30 7.35
CA LEU A 56 7.45 4.14 8.54
C LEU A 56 8.65 3.95 9.46
N LEU A 57 9.09 2.71 9.68
CA LEU A 57 10.27 2.42 10.49
C LEU A 57 11.56 2.92 9.85
N SER A 58 11.68 2.82 8.51
CA SER A 58 12.84 3.34 7.77
C SER A 58 12.95 4.86 7.93
N LEU A 59 11.85 5.59 7.76
CA LEU A 59 11.81 7.04 7.97
C LEU A 59 12.06 7.41 9.44
N THR A 60 11.44 6.67 10.36
CA THR A 60 11.62 6.86 11.81
C THR A 60 13.07 6.70 12.22
N LEU A 61 13.73 5.63 11.76
CA LEU A 61 15.14 5.36 12.05
C LEU A 61 16.02 6.53 11.59
N PHE A 62 15.83 6.99 10.36
CA PHE A 62 16.60 8.10 9.81
C PHE A 62 16.39 9.39 10.61
N ILE A 63 15.12 9.78 10.87
CA ILE A 63 14.81 10.99 11.65
C ILE A 63 15.37 10.88 13.07
N ALA A 64 15.22 9.73 13.72
CA ALA A 64 15.69 9.54 15.10
C ALA A 64 17.21 9.73 15.22
N VAL A 65 17.98 9.09 14.34
CA VAL A 65 19.44 9.24 14.31
C VAL A 65 19.83 10.69 13.99
N LEU A 66 19.23 11.27 12.95
CA LEU A 66 19.54 12.64 12.54
C LEU A 66 19.24 13.66 13.63
N MET A 67 18.06 13.58 14.25
CA MET A 67 17.64 14.54 15.28
C MET A 67 18.47 14.40 16.56
N THR A 68 18.82 13.17 16.96
CA THR A 68 19.67 12.92 18.13
C THR A 68 21.07 13.51 17.91
N LEU A 69 21.69 13.24 16.76
CA LEU A 69 23.01 13.79 16.44
C LEU A 69 22.96 15.32 16.25
N THR A 70 21.92 15.86 15.63
CA THR A 70 21.71 17.30 15.50
C THR A 70 21.64 17.99 16.85
N ARG A 71 20.97 17.35 17.84
CA ARG A 71 20.95 17.86 19.22
C ARG A 71 22.34 17.93 19.81
N SER A 72 23.14 16.86 19.71
CA SER A 72 24.51 16.84 20.23
C SER A 72 25.40 17.90 19.57
N TYR A 73 25.18 18.25 18.29
CA TYR A 73 25.87 19.38 17.66
C TYR A 73 25.41 20.72 18.25
N ARG A 74 24.13 20.93 18.43
CA ARG A 74 23.56 22.17 18.95
C ARG A 74 23.97 22.42 20.41
N ASP A 75 23.96 21.38 21.24
CA ASP A 75 24.30 21.44 22.64
C ASP A 75 25.84 21.46 22.85
N SER A 76 26.61 21.62 21.75
CA SER A 76 28.10 21.69 21.71
C SER A 76 28.82 20.43 22.23
N GLU A 77 28.10 19.32 22.45
CA GLU A 77 28.68 18.04 22.90
C GLU A 77 29.72 17.52 21.89
N MET A 78 29.41 17.68 20.60
CA MET A 78 30.30 17.25 19.50
C MET A 78 31.63 18.00 19.49
N ILE A 79 31.65 19.25 19.89
CA ILE A 79 32.89 20.07 19.99
C ILE A 79 33.80 19.48 21.05
N VAL A 80 33.24 19.12 22.22
CA VAL A 80 34.01 18.52 23.32
C VAL A 80 34.62 17.18 22.88
N TRP A 81 33.86 16.36 22.14
CA TRP A 81 34.35 15.06 21.69
C TRP A 81 35.41 15.18 20.58
N PHE A 82 35.28 16.15 19.68
CA PHE A 82 36.30 16.39 18.66
C PHE A 82 37.57 16.98 19.27
N SER A 83 37.48 17.82 20.31
CA SER A 83 38.67 18.33 21.04
C SER A 83 39.39 17.25 21.82
N SER A 84 38.69 16.19 22.24
CA SER A 84 39.32 15.00 22.86
C SER A 84 39.93 14.01 21.82
N GLY A 85 39.92 14.34 20.52
CA GLY A 85 40.55 13.54 19.46
C GLY A 85 39.65 12.51 18.81
N LEU A 86 38.36 12.43 19.19
CA LEU A 86 37.42 11.52 18.53
C LEU A 86 37.07 12.00 17.09
N SER A 87 37.14 11.10 16.14
CA SER A 87 36.80 11.42 14.76
C SER A 87 35.31 11.25 14.47
N LEU A 88 34.81 11.86 13.39
CA LEU A 88 33.39 11.69 12.97
C LEU A 88 33.04 10.22 12.67
N THR A 89 34.01 9.43 12.22
CA THR A 89 33.83 8.00 11.90
C THR A 89 33.56 7.15 13.15
N THR A 90 33.97 7.61 14.34
CA THR A 90 33.70 6.92 15.60
C THR A 90 32.20 6.77 15.87
N TRP A 91 31.38 7.69 15.35
CA TRP A 91 29.92 7.67 15.46
C TRP A 91 29.24 6.59 14.64
N MET A 92 29.94 6.00 13.67
CA MET A 92 29.38 4.88 12.88
C MET A 92 29.05 3.68 13.77
N ARG A 93 29.88 3.33 14.76
CA ARG A 93 29.65 2.19 15.65
C ARG A 93 28.35 2.34 16.47
N PRO A 94 28.12 3.39 17.25
CA PRO A 94 26.88 3.53 18.02
C PRO A 94 25.65 3.67 17.12
N VAL A 95 25.76 4.31 15.96
CA VAL A 95 24.64 4.39 14.98
C VAL A 95 24.31 3.02 14.43
N LEU A 96 25.29 2.23 14.01
CA LEU A 96 25.08 0.86 13.52
C LEU A 96 24.52 -0.06 14.59
N LEU A 97 24.99 0.01 15.85
CA LEU A 97 24.45 -0.77 16.95
C LEU A 97 22.95 -0.50 17.19
N PHE A 98 22.50 0.73 16.94
CA PHE A 98 21.08 1.09 17.01
C PHE A 98 20.33 0.73 15.73
N ALA A 99 20.94 0.99 14.58
CA ALA A 99 20.27 0.84 13.29
C ALA A 99 20.09 -0.62 12.86
N VAL A 100 21.10 -1.49 13.07
CA VAL A 100 21.08 -2.88 12.59
C VAL A 100 19.87 -3.68 13.10
N PRO A 101 19.52 -3.68 14.40
CA PRO A 101 18.32 -4.37 14.87
C PRO A 101 17.04 -3.86 14.19
N VAL A 102 16.91 -2.55 13.99
CA VAL A 102 15.75 -1.94 13.32
C VAL A 102 15.73 -2.28 11.85
N VAL A 103 16.87 -2.27 11.16
CA VAL A 103 17.01 -2.67 9.75
C VAL A 103 16.65 -4.14 9.55
N LEU A 104 17.06 -5.03 10.46
CA LEU A 104 16.66 -6.44 10.43
C LEU A 104 15.15 -6.59 10.61
N LEU A 105 14.54 -5.80 11.49
CA LEU A 105 13.09 -5.76 11.64
C LEU A 105 12.42 -5.26 10.35
N ILE A 106 12.94 -4.18 9.73
CA ILE A 106 12.44 -3.68 8.45
C ILE A 106 12.54 -4.75 7.36
N ALA A 107 13.65 -5.50 7.31
CA ALA A 107 13.83 -6.60 6.37
C ALA A 107 12.81 -7.71 6.58
N LEU A 108 12.58 -8.14 7.83
CA LEU A 108 11.56 -9.13 8.18
C LEU A 108 10.16 -8.65 7.76
N LEU A 109 9.83 -7.41 8.07
CA LEU A 109 8.55 -6.82 7.70
C LEU A 109 8.38 -6.72 6.17
N SER A 110 9.40 -6.28 5.44
CA SER A 110 9.34 -6.08 3.98
C SER A 110 9.31 -7.40 3.21
N LEU A 111 10.11 -8.39 3.64
CA LEU A 111 10.27 -9.67 2.93
C LEU A 111 9.18 -10.69 3.27
N VAL A 112 8.61 -10.63 4.48
CA VAL A 112 7.70 -11.68 4.98
C VAL A 112 6.33 -11.12 5.33
N LEU A 113 6.26 -10.14 6.23
CA LEU A 113 4.98 -9.72 6.81
C LEU A 113 4.16 -8.84 5.87
N SER A 114 4.80 -7.95 5.10
CA SER A 114 4.11 -7.08 4.14
C SER A 114 3.43 -7.88 3.02
N PRO A 115 4.09 -8.82 2.31
CA PRO A 115 3.41 -9.64 1.31
C PRO A 115 2.26 -10.47 1.91
N TRP A 116 2.46 -11.07 3.10
CA TRP A 116 1.39 -11.79 3.80
C TRP A 116 0.18 -10.89 4.10
N ALA A 117 0.41 -9.68 4.61
CA ALA A 117 -0.67 -8.74 4.92
C ALA A 117 -1.42 -8.28 3.65
N ILE A 118 -0.71 -8.10 2.53
CA ILE A 118 -1.31 -7.77 1.24
C ILE A 118 -2.19 -8.93 0.75
N THR A 119 -1.69 -10.18 0.77
CA THR A 119 -2.47 -11.36 0.40
C THR A 119 -3.76 -11.45 1.21
N LYS A 120 -3.65 -11.31 2.54
CA LYS A 120 -4.82 -11.34 3.41
C LYS A 120 -5.79 -10.18 3.16
N SER A 121 -5.29 -9.01 2.80
CA SER A 121 -6.12 -7.87 2.42
C SER A 121 -6.85 -8.11 1.09
N GLU A 122 -6.18 -8.72 0.10
CA GLU A 122 -6.78 -9.08 -1.19
C GLU A 122 -7.84 -10.18 -1.03
N GLU A 123 -7.55 -11.24 -0.25
CA GLU A 123 -8.50 -12.29 0.09
C GLU A 123 -9.75 -11.72 0.79
N PHE A 124 -9.54 -10.87 1.79
CA PHE A 124 -10.63 -10.25 2.55
C PHE A 124 -11.51 -9.36 1.66
N ARG A 125 -10.91 -8.58 0.76
CA ARG A 125 -11.66 -7.77 -0.21
C ARG A 125 -12.44 -8.65 -1.19
N SER A 126 -11.81 -9.70 -1.72
CA SER A 126 -12.48 -10.64 -2.61
C SER A 126 -13.67 -11.33 -1.93
N TYR A 127 -13.50 -11.69 -0.65
CA TYR A 127 -14.60 -12.25 0.15
C TYR A 127 -15.73 -11.25 0.36
N MET A 128 -15.43 -9.98 0.62
CA MET A 128 -16.44 -8.93 0.74
C MET A 128 -17.15 -8.67 -0.59
N ASP A 129 -16.39 -8.54 -1.68
CA ASP A 129 -16.96 -8.32 -3.02
C ASP A 129 -17.87 -9.49 -3.44
N SER A 130 -17.55 -10.74 -3.05
CA SER A 130 -18.40 -11.89 -3.34
C SER A 130 -19.69 -11.95 -2.51
N ARG A 131 -19.73 -11.32 -1.33
CA ARG A 131 -20.93 -11.21 -0.50
C ARG A 131 -21.87 -10.09 -0.94
N ASP A 132 -21.32 -9.03 -1.53
CA ASP A 132 -22.08 -7.81 -1.81
C ASP A 132 -23.10 -7.96 -2.96
N ASP A 133 -22.85 -8.84 -3.93
CA ASP A 133 -23.73 -8.97 -5.11
C ASP A 133 -25.07 -9.70 -4.80
N VAL A 134 -25.19 -10.39 -3.65
CA VAL A 134 -26.37 -11.22 -3.38
C VAL A 134 -27.10 -10.88 -2.07
N SER A 135 -26.42 -10.34 -1.07
CA SER A 135 -27.02 -10.07 0.25
C SER A 135 -27.51 -8.64 0.43
N GLN A 136 -27.30 -7.75 -0.53
CA GLN A 136 -27.72 -6.34 -0.45
C GLN A 136 -28.89 -5.97 -1.36
N VAL A 137 -29.75 -6.90 -1.71
CA VAL A 137 -31.04 -6.54 -2.28
C VAL A 137 -31.87 -5.90 -1.15
N THR A 138 -31.67 -4.59 -0.96
CA THR A 138 -32.51 -3.81 -0.04
C THR A 138 -33.89 -3.71 -0.67
N PRO A 139 -34.94 -4.23 -0.04
CA PRO A 139 -36.32 -4.12 -0.56
C PRO A 139 -36.68 -2.66 -0.84
N GLY A 140 -37.33 -2.40 -1.97
CA GLY A 140 -37.82 -1.07 -2.32
C GLY A 140 -36.79 -0.11 -2.92
N VAL A 141 -35.56 -0.53 -3.19
CA VAL A 141 -34.50 0.34 -3.76
C VAL A 141 -33.99 -0.20 -5.11
N PHE A 142 -33.86 0.68 -6.11
CA PHE A 142 -33.18 0.37 -7.35
C PHE A 142 -31.69 0.27 -7.12
N ARG A 143 -31.08 -0.83 -7.55
CA ARG A 143 -29.62 -1.02 -7.51
C ARG A 143 -29.06 -1.28 -8.90
N GLU A 144 -27.96 -0.60 -9.20
CA GLU A 144 -27.19 -0.79 -10.42
C GLU A 144 -26.03 -1.75 -10.18
N SER A 145 -25.94 -2.79 -11.00
CA SER A 145 -24.78 -3.69 -11.00
C SER A 145 -23.58 -2.99 -11.64
N LYS A 146 -22.48 -2.88 -10.90
CA LYS A 146 -21.26 -2.17 -11.34
C LYS A 146 -20.58 -2.74 -12.59
N GLN A 147 -20.97 -3.93 -13.05
CA GLN A 147 -20.26 -4.62 -14.15
C GLN A 147 -21.06 -4.86 -15.43
N ASN A 148 -22.39 -4.83 -15.39
CA ASN A 148 -23.20 -5.34 -16.51
C ASN A 148 -24.29 -4.40 -16.98
N GLU A 149 -24.25 -3.11 -16.69
CA GLU A 149 -25.31 -2.16 -17.08
C GLU A 149 -26.71 -2.71 -16.75
N ARG A 150 -26.85 -3.36 -15.59
CA ARG A 150 -28.10 -3.96 -15.11
C ARG A 150 -28.61 -3.21 -13.90
N VAL A 151 -29.88 -2.91 -13.90
CA VAL A 151 -30.58 -2.31 -12.76
C VAL A 151 -31.55 -3.35 -12.19
N TYR A 152 -31.46 -3.60 -10.91
CA TYR A 152 -32.35 -4.51 -10.19
C TYR A 152 -33.24 -3.73 -9.22
N PHE A 153 -34.48 -4.13 -9.14
CA PHE A 153 -35.40 -3.69 -8.12
C PHE A 153 -36.17 -4.91 -7.57
N VAL A 154 -36.29 -4.99 -6.26
CA VAL A 154 -37.07 -6.02 -5.57
C VAL A 154 -37.92 -5.34 -4.52
N GLU A 155 -39.24 -5.58 -4.54
CA GLU A 155 -40.15 -4.94 -3.60
C GLU A 155 -40.09 -5.56 -2.20
N ASN A 156 -40.07 -6.89 -2.10
CA ASN A 156 -40.05 -7.63 -0.86
C ASN A 156 -39.09 -8.81 -0.88
N VAL A 157 -38.38 -9.03 0.23
CA VAL A 157 -37.51 -10.19 0.44
C VAL A 157 -38.02 -10.95 1.67
N ASN A 158 -38.39 -12.21 1.49
CA ASN A 158 -38.69 -13.13 2.57
C ASN A 158 -37.41 -13.87 2.99
N GLU A 159 -36.77 -13.40 4.06
CA GLU A 159 -35.50 -13.97 4.53
C GLU A 159 -35.63 -15.45 4.98
N GLY A 160 -36.83 -15.90 5.41
CA GLY A 160 -37.06 -17.27 5.83
C GLY A 160 -37.16 -18.32 4.70
N GLU A 161 -37.50 -17.91 3.49
CA GLU A 161 -37.75 -18.81 2.34
C GLU A 161 -36.79 -18.56 1.12
N ASN A 162 -35.86 -17.64 1.22
CA ASN A 162 -34.99 -17.18 0.12
C ASN A 162 -35.80 -16.77 -1.14
N THR A 163 -37.03 -16.31 -0.96
CA THR A 163 -37.94 -15.89 -2.04
C THR A 163 -38.04 -14.38 -2.08
N VAL A 164 -38.10 -13.86 -3.29
CA VAL A 164 -38.25 -12.43 -3.58
C VAL A 164 -39.54 -12.20 -4.38
N ALA A 165 -40.23 -11.11 -4.10
CA ALA A 165 -41.49 -10.76 -4.77
C ALA A 165 -41.34 -9.46 -5.56
N ASN A 166 -42.09 -9.37 -6.69
CA ASN A 166 -42.14 -8.21 -7.57
C ASN A 166 -40.80 -7.71 -7.99
N ILE A 167 -40.15 -8.51 -8.85
CA ILE A 167 -38.79 -8.28 -9.33
C ILE A 167 -38.85 -7.54 -10.65
N PHE A 168 -38.08 -6.47 -10.74
CA PHE A 168 -37.82 -5.74 -11.97
C PHE A 168 -36.32 -5.81 -12.27
N VAL A 169 -35.95 -6.19 -13.51
CA VAL A 169 -34.59 -6.21 -13.98
C VAL A 169 -34.51 -5.50 -15.32
N SER A 170 -33.72 -4.45 -15.41
CA SER A 170 -33.37 -3.81 -16.67
C SER A 170 -31.92 -4.15 -17.02
N SER A 171 -31.66 -4.54 -18.25
CA SER A 171 -30.32 -4.84 -18.76
C SER A 171 -30.12 -4.31 -20.16
N THR A 172 -28.99 -3.69 -20.43
CA THR A 172 -28.60 -3.26 -21.77
C THR A 172 -27.50 -4.19 -22.27
N GLN A 173 -27.78 -4.97 -23.33
CA GLN A 173 -26.80 -5.85 -23.95
C GLN A 173 -26.85 -5.70 -25.49
N HIS A 174 -25.69 -5.51 -26.11
CA HIS A 174 -25.60 -5.38 -27.60
C HIS A 174 -26.52 -4.29 -28.18
N GLN A 175 -26.57 -3.12 -27.54
CA GLN A 175 -27.42 -1.97 -27.87
C GLN A 175 -28.95 -2.28 -27.81
N LYS A 176 -29.36 -3.40 -27.22
CA LYS A 176 -30.76 -3.71 -26.93
C LYS A 176 -31.01 -3.56 -25.44
N THR A 177 -32.10 -2.90 -25.11
CA THR A 177 -32.58 -2.83 -23.74
C THR A 177 -33.58 -3.93 -23.49
N GLY A 178 -33.28 -4.78 -22.50
CA GLY A 178 -34.17 -5.85 -22.07
C GLY A 178 -34.71 -5.50 -20.67
N VAL A 179 -36.03 -5.44 -20.52
CA VAL A 179 -36.71 -5.26 -19.23
C VAL A 179 -37.43 -6.56 -18.89
N MET A 180 -37.20 -7.06 -17.69
CA MET A 180 -37.87 -8.24 -17.15
C MET A 180 -38.65 -7.89 -15.92
N VAL A 181 -39.91 -8.37 -15.85
CA VAL A 181 -40.77 -8.22 -14.68
C VAL A 181 -41.27 -9.60 -14.28
N ALA A 182 -41.13 -9.97 -13.02
CA ALA A 182 -41.59 -11.24 -12.51
C ALA A 182 -42.31 -11.08 -11.15
N ARG A 183 -43.35 -11.88 -10.91
CA ARG A 183 -44.08 -11.83 -9.65
C ARG A 183 -43.30 -12.42 -8.49
N ARG A 184 -42.52 -13.47 -8.74
CA ARG A 184 -41.74 -14.16 -7.72
C ARG A 184 -40.40 -14.58 -8.28
N GLY A 185 -39.44 -14.75 -7.42
CA GLY A 185 -38.14 -15.33 -7.76
C GLY A 185 -37.47 -15.91 -6.53
N PHE A 186 -36.47 -16.74 -6.75
CA PHE A 186 -35.62 -17.29 -5.70
C PHE A 186 -34.18 -17.44 -6.20
N LEU A 187 -33.27 -17.45 -5.26
CA LEU A 187 -31.86 -17.67 -5.51
C LEU A 187 -31.57 -19.17 -5.49
N GLN A 188 -31.00 -19.70 -6.56
CA GLN A 188 -30.56 -21.08 -6.67
C GLN A 188 -29.05 -21.11 -6.86
N THR A 189 -28.34 -21.81 -5.99
CA THR A 189 -26.90 -22.10 -6.16
C THR A 189 -26.76 -23.50 -6.76
N VAL A 190 -26.00 -23.62 -7.84
CA VAL A 190 -25.71 -24.91 -8.50
C VAL A 190 -24.39 -25.46 -7.91
N GLU A 191 -24.16 -26.79 -8.08
CA GLU A 191 -22.98 -27.49 -7.54
C GLU A 191 -21.62 -26.90 -7.93
N ASN A 192 -21.54 -26.23 -9.08
CA ASN A 192 -20.32 -25.52 -9.52
C ASN A 192 -20.11 -24.15 -8.83
N GLY A 193 -20.98 -23.76 -7.89
CA GLY A 193 -20.92 -22.49 -7.18
C GLY A 193 -21.56 -21.30 -7.90
N ASP A 194 -22.06 -21.49 -9.12
CA ASP A 194 -22.78 -20.45 -9.85
C ASP A 194 -24.14 -20.18 -9.20
N ARG A 195 -24.50 -18.92 -9.07
CA ARG A 195 -25.78 -18.47 -8.54
C ARG A 195 -26.69 -17.99 -9.64
N PHE A 196 -27.91 -18.46 -9.61
CA PHE A 196 -28.97 -18.08 -10.56
C PHE A 196 -30.11 -17.41 -9.79
N LEU A 197 -30.59 -16.28 -10.34
CA LEU A 197 -31.89 -15.74 -9.97
C LEU A 197 -32.92 -16.43 -10.86
N VAL A 198 -33.72 -17.27 -10.28
CA VAL A 198 -34.81 -17.95 -10.97
C VAL A 198 -36.06 -17.09 -10.80
N LEU A 199 -36.53 -16.52 -11.90
CA LEU A 199 -37.74 -15.72 -12.01
C LEU A 199 -38.90 -16.62 -12.37
N LEU A 200 -40.05 -16.46 -11.72
CA LEU A 200 -41.25 -17.25 -11.96
C LEU A 200 -42.39 -16.33 -12.42
N ASN A 201 -43.13 -16.79 -13.43
CA ASN A 201 -44.33 -16.14 -13.96
C ASN A 201 -44.09 -14.66 -14.31
N GLY A 202 -43.29 -14.43 -15.35
CA GLY A 202 -42.87 -13.10 -15.76
C GLY A 202 -42.98 -12.82 -17.25
N ARG A 203 -42.64 -11.57 -17.58
CA ARG A 203 -42.59 -11.07 -18.95
C ARG A 203 -41.24 -10.44 -19.21
N ARG A 204 -40.68 -10.67 -20.40
CA ARG A 204 -39.47 -10.01 -20.90
C ARG A 204 -39.84 -9.15 -22.09
N TYR A 205 -39.49 -7.90 -22.01
CA TYR A 205 -39.59 -6.89 -23.07
C TYR A 205 -38.19 -6.64 -23.61
N GLU A 206 -37.96 -6.84 -24.88
CA GLU A 206 -36.66 -6.63 -25.52
C GLU A 206 -36.84 -5.77 -26.77
N GLY A 207 -36.09 -4.68 -26.87
CA GLY A 207 -36.17 -3.76 -28.01
C GLY A 207 -34.95 -2.89 -28.14
N THR A 208 -34.78 -2.28 -29.31
CA THR A 208 -33.76 -1.27 -29.55
C THR A 208 -34.34 0.11 -29.26
N PRO A 209 -33.75 0.92 -28.35
CA PRO A 209 -34.23 2.27 -28.05
C PRO A 209 -34.36 3.11 -29.36
N GLY A 210 -35.52 3.78 -29.54
CA GLY A 210 -35.76 4.61 -30.71
C GLY A 210 -36.35 3.87 -31.92
N THR A 211 -36.62 2.57 -31.83
CA THR A 211 -37.30 1.79 -32.90
C THR A 211 -38.65 1.30 -32.41
N LEU A 212 -39.54 0.97 -33.37
CA LEU A 212 -40.88 0.39 -33.10
C LEU A 212 -40.83 -1.14 -32.91
N GLU A 213 -39.66 -1.75 -33.00
CA GLU A 213 -39.52 -3.21 -32.88
C GLU A 213 -39.35 -3.60 -31.40
N TYR A 214 -40.42 -4.20 -30.84
CA TYR A 214 -40.38 -4.80 -29.50
C TYR A 214 -40.79 -6.27 -29.57
N LYS A 215 -39.95 -7.09 -28.89
CA LYS A 215 -40.26 -8.50 -28.65
C LYS A 215 -40.75 -8.67 -27.23
N ILE A 216 -41.95 -9.20 -27.05
CA ILE A 216 -42.51 -9.55 -25.76
C ILE A 216 -42.50 -11.07 -25.63
N SER A 217 -41.90 -11.59 -24.57
CA SER A 217 -41.84 -13.01 -24.28
C SER A 217 -42.40 -13.24 -22.86
N GLU A 218 -43.37 -14.11 -22.75
CA GLU A 218 -43.88 -14.60 -21.45
C GLU A 218 -43.13 -15.88 -21.08
N PHE A 219 -42.80 -16.02 -19.80
CA PHE A 219 -42.13 -17.20 -19.29
C PHE A 219 -42.74 -17.66 -17.96
N GLU A 220 -42.85 -18.95 -17.77
CA GLU A 220 -43.21 -19.56 -16.49
C GLU A 220 -42.00 -19.60 -15.54
N ARG A 221 -40.83 -19.93 -16.11
CA ARG A 221 -39.55 -19.97 -15.39
C ARG A 221 -38.43 -19.42 -16.25
N TYR A 222 -37.67 -18.48 -15.72
CA TYR A 222 -36.50 -17.91 -16.38
C TYR A 222 -35.34 -17.87 -15.38
N ALA A 223 -34.27 -18.60 -15.66
CA ALA A 223 -33.07 -18.58 -14.81
C ALA A 223 -32.06 -17.60 -15.41
N MET A 224 -31.78 -16.56 -14.70
CA MET A 224 -30.75 -15.59 -15.05
C MET A 224 -29.53 -15.84 -14.17
N ARG A 225 -28.39 -16.09 -14.81
CA ARG A 225 -27.15 -16.18 -14.09
C ARG A 225 -26.83 -14.80 -13.49
N ILE A 226 -26.91 -14.72 -12.18
CA ILE A 226 -26.23 -13.66 -11.47
C ILE A 226 -24.77 -14.11 -11.54
N GLU A 227 -23.93 -13.38 -12.26
CA GLU A 227 -22.52 -13.65 -12.21
C GLU A 227 -22.09 -13.58 -10.73
N SER A 228 -22.15 -14.72 -10.06
CA SER A 228 -21.22 -15.01 -9.03
C SER A 228 -19.88 -14.81 -9.76
N ARG A 229 -19.13 -13.77 -9.42
CA ARG A 229 -17.68 -13.88 -9.60
C ARG A 229 -17.33 -15.19 -8.90
N GLY A 230 -17.34 -16.30 -9.64
CA GLY A 230 -16.47 -17.39 -9.29
C GLY A 230 -15.20 -16.66 -8.91
N ILE A 231 -14.72 -16.87 -7.70
CA ILE A 231 -13.46 -16.32 -7.27
C ILE A 231 -12.52 -16.61 -8.43
N LYS A 232 -12.45 -15.72 -9.43
CA LYS A 232 -11.27 -15.61 -10.24
C LYS A 232 -10.30 -15.23 -9.16
N ALA A 233 -9.62 -16.25 -8.60
CA ALA A 233 -8.47 -16.02 -7.80
C ALA A 233 -7.68 -15.02 -8.60
N ALA A 234 -7.82 -13.74 -8.25
CA ALA A 234 -7.14 -12.68 -8.96
C ALA A 234 -5.71 -13.15 -8.95
N LEU A 235 -5.11 -13.33 -10.13
CA LEU A 235 -3.73 -13.79 -10.22
C LEU A 235 -2.97 -12.99 -9.17
N PRO A 236 -2.32 -13.64 -8.20
CA PRO A 236 -1.72 -12.95 -7.07
C PRO A 236 -0.85 -11.83 -7.62
N SER A 237 -1.05 -10.64 -7.14
CA SER A 237 -0.24 -9.51 -7.56
C SER A 237 1.21 -9.78 -7.16
N ALA A 238 2.19 -9.25 -7.90
CA ALA A 238 3.60 -9.41 -7.51
C ALA A 238 3.86 -8.95 -6.06
N LYS A 239 3.03 -8.04 -5.56
CA LYS A 239 3.12 -7.52 -4.18
C LYS A 239 2.58 -8.50 -3.13
N SER A 240 1.60 -9.33 -3.48
CA SER A 240 1.00 -10.31 -2.57
C SER A 240 1.74 -11.64 -2.56
N MET A 241 2.55 -11.95 -3.59
CA MET A 241 3.33 -13.18 -3.62
C MET A 241 4.37 -13.24 -2.49
N SER A 242 4.57 -14.43 -1.93
CA SER A 242 5.66 -14.65 -0.96
C SER A 242 7.03 -14.41 -1.61
N THR A 243 8.02 -14.00 -0.83
CA THR A 243 9.35 -13.69 -1.39
C THR A 243 10.03 -14.92 -2.04
N PRO A 244 9.94 -16.16 -1.52
CA PRO A 244 10.44 -17.34 -2.21
C PRO A 244 9.77 -17.58 -3.56
N GLU A 245 8.43 -17.54 -3.62
CA GLU A 245 7.67 -17.66 -4.87
C GLU A 245 8.06 -16.58 -5.89
N LEU A 246 8.28 -15.34 -5.41
CA LEU A 246 8.68 -14.22 -6.24
C LEU A 246 10.06 -14.45 -6.92
N LEU A 247 10.98 -15.17 -6.25
CA LEU A 247 12.29 -15.52 -6.78
C LEU A 247 12.21 -16.59 -7.87
N GLU A 248 11.23 -17.48 -7.80
CA GLU A 248 11.05 -18.57 -8.77
C GLU A 248 10.34 -18.11 -10.04
N GLN A 249 9.58 -17.00 -9.98
CA GLN A 249 8.81 -16.52 -11.12
C GLN A 249 9.68 -15.75 -12.15
N PRO A 250 9.76 -16.21 -13.40
CA PRO A 250 10.49 -15.54 -14.45
C PRO A 250 9.67 -14.37 -15.01
N GLY A 251 9.84 -13.17 -14.50
CA GLY A 251 9.15 -12.02 -15.05
C GLY A 251 9.70 -10.67 -14.56
N PRO A 252 9.62 -9.62 -15.39
CA PRO A 252 10.19 -8.33 -15.03
C PRO A 252 9.44 -7.64 -13.89
N ILE A 253 8.13 -7.85 -13.78
CA ILE A 253 7.30 -7.30 -12.70
C ILE A 253 7.74 -7.88 -11.34
N TYR A 254 8.02 -9.18 -11.28
CA TYR A 254 8.48 -9.85 -10.07
C TYR A 254 9.89 -9.39 -9.67
N ARG A 255 10.78 -9.20 -10.65
CA ARG A 255 12.12 -8.64 -10.42
C ARG A 255 12.05 -7.19 -9.90
N GLY A 256 11.14 -6.39 -10.43
CA GLY A 256 10.90 -5.04 -9.93
C GLY A 256 10.47 -5.05 -8.45
N GLU A 257 9.56 -5.95 -8.07
CA GLU A 257 9.12 -6.07 -6.67
C GLU A 257 10.28 -6.48 -5.73
N LEU A 258 11.19 -7.36 -6.18
CA LEU A 258 12.41 -7.70 -5.43
C LEU A 258 13.31 -6.49 -5.18
N VAL A 259 13.46 -5.60 -6.18
CA VAL A 259 14.22 -4.34 -6.00
C VAL A 259 13.67 -3.52 -4.84
N TRP A 260 12.34 -3.41 -4.73
CA TRP A 260 11.70 -2.69 -3.64
C TRP A 260 11.91 -3.38 -2.29
N ARG A 261 11.61 -4.68 -2.20
CA ARG A 261 11.66 -5.43 -0.94
C ARG A 261 13.04 -5.49 -0.32
N VAL A 262 14.08 -5.69 -1.14
CA VAL A 262 15.47 -5.73 -0.69
C VAL A 262 16.05 -4.31 -0.57
N GLY A 263 15.66 -3.42 -1.46
CA GLY A 263 16.14 -2.04 -1.47
C GLY A 263 15.70 -1.23 -0.25
N LEU A 264 14.51 -1.51 0.31
CA LEU A 264 14.02 -0.75 1.46
C LEU A 264 14.88 -0.91 2.72
N PRO A 265 15.24 -2.11 3.21
CA PRO A 265 16.14 -2.27 4.35
C PRO A 265 17.56 -1.74 4.06
N LEU A 266 18.07 -1.89 2.82
CA LEU A 266 19.37 -1.31 2.44
C LEU A 266 19.32 0.22 2.47
N SER A 267 18.23 0.82 1.99
CA SER A 267 18.05 2.28 2.06
C SER A 267 17.98 2.78 3.51
N ALA A 268 17.31 2.06 4.40
CA ALA A 268 17.24 2.39 5.82
C ALA A 268 18.63 2.39 6.49
N LEU A 269 19.47 1.40 6.16
CA LEU A 269 20.85 1.33 6.65
C LEU A 269 21.68 2.51 6.14
N LEU A 270 21.66 2.78 4.83
CA LEU A 270 22.43 3.88 4.23
C LEU A 270 21.96 5.24 4.72
N LEU A 271 20.64 5.45 4.88
CA LEU A 271 20.09 6.67 5.44
C LEU A 271 20.53 6.88 6.89
N SER A 272 20.55 5.82 7.70
CA SER A 272 21.03 5.94 9.09
C SER A 272 22.49 6.37 9.18
N LEU A 273 23.34 5.90 8.27
CA LEU A 273 24.74 6.34 8.15
C LEU A 273 24.83 7.76 7.57
N LEU A 274 23.99 8.11 6.60
CA LEU A 274 23.95 9.42 5.98
C LEU A 274 23.50 10.50 6.99
N ALA A 275 22.73 10.12 8.02
CA ALA A 275 22.35 11.01 9.10
C ALA A 275 23.58 11.60 9.84
N ILE A 276 24.72 10.87 9.88
CA ILE A 276 25.93 11.33 10.56
C ILE A 276 26.50 12.62 9.94
N PRO A 277 26.87 12.64 8.64
CA PRO A 277 27.37 13.87 8.03
C PRO A 277 26.29 14.96 7.82
N LEU A 278 25.01 14.57 7.73
CA LEU A 278 23.89 15.50 7.58
C LEU A 278 23.47 16.19 8.89
N SER A 279 23.78 15.60 10.03
CA SER A 279 23.42 16.16 11.35
C SER A 279 24.17 17.44 11.73
N PHE A 280 25.22 17.74 10.99
CA PHE A 280 25.96 18.99 11.20
C PHE A 280 25.12 20.19 10.76
N VAL A 281 24.72 20.98 11.72
CA VAL A 281 23.92 22.19 11.51
C VAL A 281 24.63 23.40 12.09
N ASN A 282 24.43 24.52 11.41
CA ASN A 282 24.79 25.80 12.00
C ASN A 282 23.89 26.03 13.24
N PRO A 283 24.43 26.26 14.44
CA PRO A 283 23.66 26.47 15.67
C PRO A 283 22.59 27.55 15.56
N ARG A 284 22.74 28.46 14.61
CA ARG A 284 21.80 29.58 14.34
C ARG A 284 20.64 29.17 13.40
N ALA A 285 20.74 28.00 12.73
CA ALA A 285 19.64 27.50 11.89
C ALA A 285 18.58 26.80 12.76
N GLY A 286 17.33 27.09 12.53
CA GLY A 286 16.21 26.55 13.31
C GLY A 286 16.09 25.02 13.23
N ARG A 287 15.48 24.41 14.25
CA ARG A 287 15.22 22.96 14.37
C ARG A 287 14.44 22.38 13.17
N SER A 288 13.53 23.17 12.62
CA SER A 288 12.62 22.76 11.54
C SER A 288 13.35 22.51 10.22
N LEU A 289 14.42 23.25 9.92
CA LEU A 289 15.15 23.10 8.66
C LEU A 289 15.76 21.71 8.51
N ASN A 290 16.32 21.16 9.57
CA ASN A 290 16.92 19.81 9.55
C ASN A 290 15.89 18.71 9.38
N LEU A 291 14.72 18.86 10.01
CA LEU A 291 13.64 17.91 9.85
C LEU A 291 13.12 17.93 8.41
N VAL A 292 12.94 19.14 7.84
CA VAL A 292 12.52 19.28 6.42
C VAL A 292 13.56 18.66 5.50
N LEU A 293 14.86 18.94 5.73
CA LEU A 293 15.95 18.36 4.94
C LEU A 293 15.96 16.83 5.05
N ALA A 294 15.75 16.28 6.26
CA ALA A 294 15.64 14.84 6.47
C ALA A 294 14.50 14.21 5.64
N ILE A 295 13.32 14.80 5.75
CA ILE A 295 12.17 14.30 4.99
C ILE A 295 12.45 14.38 3.49
N LEU A 296 13.03 15.48 3.02
CA LEU A 296 13.36 15.65 1.60
C LEU A 296 14.36 14.60 1.11
N VAL A 297 15.46 14.38 1.83
CA VAL A 297 16.47 13.36 1.48
C VAL A 297 15.85 11.97 1.46
N TYR A 298 15.03 11.65 2.47
CA TYR A 298 14.30 10.39 2.53
C TYR A 298 13.37 10.23 1.31
N MET A 299 12.56 11.25 1.01
CA MET A 299 11.63 11.22 -0.12
C MET A 299 12.36 11.05 -1.46
N ILE A 300 13.47 11.77 -1.67
CA ILE A 300 14.26 11.65 -2.89
C ILE A 300 14.76 10.20 -3.02
N TYR A 301 15.36 9.64 -1.97
CA TYR A 301 15.87 8.28 -2.01
C TYR A 301 14.79 7.25 -2.34
N ASN A 302 13.66 7.30 -1.63
CA ASN A 302 12.56 6.37 -1.87
C ASN A 302 11.92 6.54 -3.25
N ASN A 303 11.82 7.77 -3.76
CA ASN A 303 11.32 8.01 -5.12
C ASN A 303 12.28 7.43 -6.18
N VAL A 304 13.60 7.62 -6.01
CA VAL A 304 14.60 7.04 -6.93
C VAL A 304 14.55 5.51 -6.87
N LEU A 305 14.38 4.92 -5.68
CA LEU A 305 14.18 3.47 -5.52
C LEU A 305 12.90 2.98 -6.21
N SER A 306 11.80 3.71 -6.08
CA SER A 306 10.54 3.40 -6.78
C SER A 306 10.67 3.51 -8.30
N ILE A 307 11.41 4.50 -8.80
CA ILE A 307 11.71 4.64 -10.22
C ILE A 307 12.55 3.45 -10.71
N ALA A 308 13.58 3.04 -9.96
CA ALA A 308 14.39 1.88 -10.28
C ALA A 308 13.56 0.59 -10.32
N GLN A 309 12.67 0.39 -9.33
CA GLN A 309 11.67 -0.68 -9.34
C GLN A 309 10.84 -0.69 -10.61
N ALA A 310 10.27 0.46 -10.98
CA ALA A 310 9.44 0.61 -12.17
C ALA A 310 10.22 0.35 -13.47
N TRP A 311 11.46 0.81 -13.57
CA TRP A 311 12.31 0.58 -14.74
C TRP A 311 12.71 -0.90 -14.90
N VAL A 312 12.97 -1.61 -13.79
CA VAL A 312 13.19 -3.06 -13.82
C VAL A 312 11.91 -3.79 -14.24
N ALA A 313 10.75 -3.40 -13.70
CA ALA A 313 9.45 -3.98 -14.07
C ALA A 313 9.09 -3.72 -15.54
N GLN A 314 9.58 -2.63 -16.14
CA GLN A 314 9.40 -2.28 -17.56
C GLN A 314 10.54 -2.80 -18.47
N GLN A 315 11.48 -3.58 -17.94
CA GLN A 315 12.67 -4.08 -18.65
C GLN A 315 13.60 -2.99 -19.21
N LYS A 316 13.50 -1.76 -18.74
CA LYS A 316 14.41 -0.68 -19.17
C LYS A 316 15.83 -0.84 -18.62
N ILE A 317 15.96 -1.44 -17.43
CA ILE A 317 17.23 -1.76 -16.78
C ILE A 317 17.19 -3.19 -16.20
N GLY A 318 18.36 -3.81 -16.07
CA GLY A 318 18.49 -5.13 -15.46
C GLY A 318 18.32 -5.09 -13.94
N LEU A 319 17.97 -6.25 -13.33
CA LEU A 319 17.79 -6.39 -11.88
C LEU A 319 19.00 -5.87 -11.07
N VAL A 320 20.22 -6.23 -11.48
CA VAL A 320 21.46 -5.85 -10.78
C VAL A 320 21.64 -4.34 -10.79
N ALA A 321 21.45 -3.69 -11.94
CA ALA A 321 21.54 -2.24 -12.06
C ALA A 321 20.44 -1.52 -11.25
N GLY A 322 19.20 -2.04 -11.26
CA GLY A 322 18.08 -1.49 -10.50
C GLY A 322 18.29 -1.61 -8.99
N LEU A 323 18.81 -2.75 -8.51
CA LEU A 323 19.03 -2.98 -7.09
C LEU A 323 20.25 -2.20 -6.58
N TRP A 324 21.40 -2.33 -7.25
CA TRP A 324 22.64 -1.77 -6.74
C TRP A 324 22.90 -0.33 -7.18
N GLY A 325 22.42 0.10 -8.35
CA GLY A 325 22.70 1.43 -8.90
C GLY A 325 22.29 2.56 -7.94
N VAL A 326 21.10 2.50 -7.38
CA VAL A 326 20.59 3.50 -6.44
C VAL A 326 21.40 3.52 -5.14
N HIS A 327 21.69 2.32 -4.60
CA HIS A 327 22.42 2.20 -3.34
C HIS A 327 23.89 2.60 -3.47
N LEU A 328 24.56 2.25 -4.59
CA LEU A 328 25.93 2.67 -4.86
C LEU A 328 26.03 4.19 -5.06
N PHE A 329 25.06 4.79 -5.75
CA PHE A 329 25.01 6.25 -5.88
C PHE A 329 24.86 6.94 -4.51
N MET A 330 23.99 6.43 -3.63
CA MET A 330 23.83 6.97 -2.29
C MET A 330 25.04 6.71 -1.39
N LEU A 331 25.71 5.56 -1.57
CA LEU A 331 26.97 5.26 -0.89
C LEU A 331 28.08 6.24 -1.34
N LEU A 332 28.14 6.58 -2.61
CA LEU A 332 29.07 7.59 -3.13
C LEU A 332 28.81 8.96 -2.47
N ILE A 333 27.55 9.39 -2.39
CA ILE A 333 27.17 10.61 -1.68
C ILE A 333 27.62 10.55 -0.21
N LEU A 334 27.40 9.43 0.47
CA LEU A 334 27.84 9.21 1.84
C LEU A 334 29.36 9.40 1.97
N ILE A 335 30.13 8.74 1.12
CA ILE A 335 31.61 8.83 1.10
C ILE A 335 32.07 10.28 0.87
N VAL A 336 31.48 10.96 -0.13
CA VAL A 336 31.82 12.36 -0.45
C VAL A 336 31.49 13.28 0.72
N LEU A 337 30.35 13.13 1.39
CA LEU A 337 30.00 13.93 2.55
C LEU A 337 30.93 13.68 3.74
N PHE A 338 31.29 12.42 4.01
CA PHE A 338 32.29 12.10 5.03
C PHE A 338 33.65 12.68 4.68
N ALA A 339 34.14 12.50 3.43
CA ALA A 339 35.42 13.04 2.99
C ALA A 339 35.47 14.56 3.14
N ARG A 340 34.43 15.27 2.69
CA ARG A 340 34.36 16.75 2.85
C ARG A 340 34.40 17.17 4.32
N ARG A 341 33.76 16.43 5.22
CA ARG A 341 33.73 16.75 6.65
C ARG A 341 35.09 16.46 7.31
N LEU A 342 35.76 15.37 6.96
CA LEU A 342 37.08 15.02 7.47
C LEU A 342 38.14 15.99 6.96
N THR A 343 38.08 16.42 5.70
CA THR A 343 39.06 17.34 5.10
C THR A 343 38.92 18.78 5.61
N LEU A 344 37.71 19.25 5.93
CA LEU A 344 37.49 20.57 6.53
C LEU A 344 38.22 20.74 7.88
N PHE A 345 38.44 19.64 8.64
CA PHE A 345 39.23 19.65 9.86
C PHE A 345 40.75 19.52 9.60
N SER A 346 41.15 19.01 8.44
CA SER A 346 42.56 18.79 8.09
C SER A 346 43.18 19.98 7.29
N ILE A 347 42.43 20.53 6.32
CA ILE A 347 42.93 21.60 5.44
C ILE A 347 43.16 22.90 6.18
N SER A 348 42.36 23.22 7.24
CA SER A 348 42.61 24.41 8.06
C SER A 348 43.94 24.38 8.82
N ARG A 349 44.54 23.19 9.04
CA ARG A 349 45.86 23.04 9.64
C ARG A 349 47.01 23.19 8.66
N ILE A 350 46.79 22.91 7.38
CA ILE A 350 47.83 22.98 6.33
C ILE A 350 48.07 24.44 5.91
N PHE A 351 47.05 25.29 5.93
CA PHE A 351 47.18 26.72 5.58
C PHE A 351 47.45 27.67 6.77
N ARG A 352 47.58 27.14 7.99
CA ARG A 352 48.06 27.89 9.17
C ARG A 352 49.42 27.36 9.61
N ARG A 353 50.44 27.46 8.79
CA ARG A 353 51.80 27.55 9.21
C ARG A 353 52.28 29.01 8.98
N PRO A 354 52.83 29.63 10.04
CA PRO A 354 53.27 31.02 10.01
C PRO A 354 54.39 31.26 9.04
#